data_4bb50394561352c91cdcc8ae26adb9a4
#
_entry.id   4bb50394561352c91cdcc8ae26adb9a4
#
_cell.length_a   1.000
_cell.length_b   1.000
_cell.length_c   1.000
_cell.angle_alpha   90.00
_cell.angle_beta   90.00
_cell.angle_gamma   90.00
#
_symmetry.space_group_name_H-M   'P 1'
#
loop_
_entity.id
_entity.type
_entity.pdbx_description
1 polymer ?
#
loop_
_entity_poly.entity_id
_entity_poly.type
_entity_poly.pdbx_seq_one_letter_code
_entity_poly.pdbx_strand_id
1 'polypeptide(L)'
;MFDVCAEGIGEELRETEGNCGGSGPRTLGIMRAHSARSSQYRLLLVMPNHQLVRKGTEMGIRIWSLWDSSQLDADLRQHLEEVSEELLLTDFTDESGLRELIARTARTHDIDVVLHCGHGSSVLPVVREAWRLGLTPNSPEVYERLQVCESDDRIPAEAPRVSVETLTVDGAHHVIGMTAQRTTGPPDFHVTGHLHPAPLDEEVQKVIAVEVVDLLTASGYRSGPAHTQVALLPLGPRIVSCRAHLGGDRIPLLIDIARGFDPEAAVFAGLLGSRPVVAPASRYAEVGFFLLPEGRLETYTGTEEIAVTSWVRGARFPYRSGDWIAPVGDQRNRRAYVVVEGDTPELTRVRVADARRDLITHIRPAGR
;
A
#
# COMPACT_ATOMS: atom_id res chain seq x y z
N MET A 1 47.55 -24.61 -6.44
CA MET A 1 48.16 -25.60 -5.57
C MET A 1 47.24 -25.68 -4.35
N PHE A 2 46.43 -26.56 -4.30
CA PHE A 2 45.93 -27.86 -4.22
C PHE A 2 44.41 -27.91 -4.38
N ASP A 3 44.03 -28.71 -5.37
CA ASP A 3 42.77 -29.42 -5.44
C ASP A 3 42.67 -30.40 -4.28
N VAL A 4 41.45 -30.86 -3.92
CA VAL A 4 41.04 -32.26 -3.84
C VAL A 4 39.60 -32.42 -3.31
N CYS A 5 38.75 -32.92 -4.18
CA CYS A 5 37.78 -34.02 -4.11
C CYS A 5 36.55 -34.02 -3.22
N ALA A 6 35.46 -34.27 -3.92
CA ALA A 6 34.16 -34.79 -3.56
C ALA A 6 34.20 -36.22 -2.99
N GLU A 7 33.13 -36.57 -2.26
CA GLU A 7 32.39 -37.84 -2.12
C GLU A 7 31.45 -37.62 -0.90
N GLY A 8 30.14 -37.65 -0.93
CA GLY A 8 29.26 -38.71 -1.35
C GLY A 8 28.87 -39.61 -0.18
N ILE A 9 27.76 -39.33 0.57
CA ILE A 9 26.99 -40.37 1.27
C ILE A 9 25.51 -39.93 1.31
N GLY A 10 24.67 -40.72 0.63
CA GLY A 10 23.23 -40.69 0.79
C GLY A 10 22.82 -41.48 2.02
N GLU A 11 21.82 -40.97 2.72
CA GLU A 11 21.09 -41.80 3.70
C GLU A 11 19.58 -41.48 3.62
N GLU A 12 18.84 -42.51 3.21
CA GLU A 12 17.39 -42.59 3.28
C GLU A 12 16.94 -42.48 4.74
N LEU A 13 16.02 -41.56 5.01
CA LEU A 13 15.22 -41.60 6.24
C LEU A 13 13.74 -41.80 5.89
N ARG A 14 13.28 -42.95 6.35
CA ARG A 14 11.91 -43.48 6.27
C ARG A 14 10.92 -42.56 6.95
N GLU A 15 9.79 -42.36 6.25
CA GLU A 15 8.55 -41.81 6.78
C GLU A 15 8.04 -42.63 7.96
N THR A 16 7.80 -41.99 9.07
CA THR A 16 6.88 -42.50 10.11
C THR A 16 5.67 -41.59 10.15
N GLU A 17 4.55 -42.10 9.65
CA GLU A 17 3.23 -41.51 9.79
C GLU A 17 2.84 -41.46 11.28
N GLY A 18 2.77 -40.24 11.81
CA GLY A 18 2.13 -39.91 13.08
C GLY A 18 0.83 -39.17 12.82
N ASN A 19 -0.28 -39.91 12.88
CA ASN A 19 -1.64 -39.40 12.73
C ASN A 19 -2.02 -38.59 13.97
N CYS A 20 -2.06 -37.26 13.86
CA CYS A 20 -2.75 -36.38 14.80
C CYS A 20 -3.82 -35.62 14.03
N GLY A 21 -5.08 -36.07 14.20
CA GLY A 21 -6.25 -35.42 13.64
C GLY A 21 -6.46 -34.01 14.19
N GLY A 22 -6.28 -33.03 13.31
CA GLY A 22 -6.70 -31.66 13.48
C GLY A 22 -7.26 -31.19 12.15
N SER A 23 -8.58 -31.04 12.08
CA SER A 23 -9.29 -30.51 10.90
C SER A 23 -9.01 -29.02 10.75
N GLY A 24 -7.86 -28.68 10.17
CA GLY A 24 -7.57 -27.33 9.64
C GLY A 24 -8.10 -27.22 8.20
N PRO A 25 -8.53 -26.03 7.76
CA PRO A 25 -9.08 -25.86 6.44
C PRO A 25 -8.06 -26.19 5.34
N ARG A 26 -8.56 -26.70 4.21
CA ARG A 26 -7.80 -27.16 3.03
C ARG A 26 -7.03 -26.03 2.31
N THR A 27 -6.12 -25.36 2.99
CA THR A 27 -5.46 -24.15 2.50
C THR A 27 -4.27 -24.40 1.55
N LEU A 28 -3.74 -25.62 1.48
CA LEU A 28 -2.55 -25.96 0.67
C LEU A 28 -2.83 -26.39 -0.79
N GLY A 29 -4.10 -26.66 -1.13
CA GLY A 29 -4.47 -27.11 -2.48
C GLY A 29 -4.74 -25.99 -3.48
N ILE A 30 -5.06 -24.78 -3.00
CA ILE A 30 -5.58 -23.70 -3.82
C ILE A 30 -4.47 -22.98 -4.62
N MET A 31 -3.27 -22.83 -4.07
CA MET A 31 -2.19 -22.06 -4.72
C MET A 31 -1.40 -22.82 -5.80
N ARG A 32 -1.36 -24.14 -5.80
CA ARG A 32 -0.58 -24.92 -6.81
C ARG A 32 -1.28 -25.16 -8.14
N ALA A 33 -2.59 -24.97 -8.25
CA ALA A 33 -3.36 -25.22 -9.47
C ALA A 33 -3.50 -23.98 -10.39
N HIS A 34 -3.01 -22.80 -10.01
CA HIS A 34 -3.39 -21.52 -10.61
C HIS A 34 -2.41 -20.96 -11.65
N SER A 35 -1.22 -21.53 -11.87
CA SER A 35 -0.25 -21.02 -12.85
C SER A 35 -0.72 -21.08 -14.32
N ALA A 36 -1.85 -21.73 -14.61
CA ALA A 36 -2.41 -21.85 -15.96
C ALA A 36 -3.73 -21.07 -16.17
N ARG A 37 -4.22 -20.28 -15.22
CA ARG A 37 -5.57 -19.72 -15.23
C ARG A 37 -5.64 -18.20 -14.94
N SER A 38 -4.74 -17.38 -15.44
CA SER A 38 -4.81 -15.93 -15.19
C SER A 38 -6.14 -15.31 -15.69
N SER A 39 -6.68 -15.76 -16.81
CA SER A 39 -7.93 -15.26 -17.38
C SER A 39 -9.22 -15.72 -16.67
N GLN A 40 -9.12 -16.45 -15.57
CA GLN A 40 -10.26 -16.94 -14.78
C GLN A 40 -10.15 -16.64 -13.29
N TYR A 41 -9.12 -15.92 -12.84
CA TYR A 41 -8.96 -15.62 -11.43
C TYR A 41 -9.93 -14.51 -11.01
N ARG A 42 -10.66 -14.72 -9.92
CA ARG A 42 -11.75 -13.88 -9.46
C ARG A 42 -11.46 -13.32 -8.09
N LEU A 43 -11.36 -12.02 -7.99
CA LEU A 43 -11.03 -11.33 -6.75
C LEU A 43 -12.18 -10.46 -6.26
N LEU A 44 -12.46 -10.53 -4.96
CA LEU A 44 -13.22 -9.50 -4.27
C LEU A 44 -12.24 -8.57 -3.56
N LEU A 45 -12.12 -7.35 -4.06
CA LEU A 45 -11.31 -6.30 -3.45
C LEU A 45 -12.19 -5.41 -2.56
N VAL A 46 -11.79 -5.24 -1.30
CA VAL A 46 -12.50 -4.38 -0.36
C VAL A 46 -11.74 -3.07 -0.20
N MET A 47 -12.39 -1.96 -0.46
CA MET A 47 -11.83 -0.60 -0.49
C MET A 47 -10.64 -0.44 -1.46
N PRO A 48 -10.70 -0.97 -2.70
CA PRO A 48 -9.62 -0.74 -3.66
C PRO A 48 -9.63 0.71 -4.16
N ASN A 49 -8.46 1.20 -4.57
CA ASN A 49 -8.38 2.40 -5.40
C ASN A 49 -8.58 2.02 -6.89
N HIS A 50 -8.90 3.02 -7.72
CA HIS A 50 -9.13 2.83 -9.14
C HIS A 50 -7.93 2.22 -9.88
N GLN A 51 -6.70 2.66 -9.57
CA GLN A 51 -5.50 2.18 -10.26
C GLN A 51 -5.26 0.68 -10.01
N LEU A 52 -5.45 0.24 -8.76
CA LEU A 52 -5.30 -1.17 -8.41
C LEU A 52 -6.29 -2.04 -9.20
N VAL A 53 -7.58 -1.63 -9.26
CA VAL A 53 -8.60 -2.38 -10.02
C VAL A 53 -8.24 -2.42 -11.51
N ARG A 54 -7.91 -1.27 -12.11
CA ARG A 54 -7.53 -1.18 -13.52
C ARG A 54 -6.34 -2.12 -13.86
N LYS A 55 -5.30 -2.11 -13.05
CA LYS A 55 -4.12 -2.99 -13.26
C LYS A 55 -4.46 -4.47 -13.16
N GLY A 56 -5.32 -4.85 -12.22
CA GLY A 56 -5.77 -6.23 -12.11
C GLY A 56 -6.59 -6.68 -13.33
N THR A 57 -7.48 -5.83 -13.84
CA THR A 57 -8.27 -6.12 -15.04
C THR A 57 -7.40 -6.16 -16.30
N GLU A 58 -6.41 -5.28 -16.43
CA GLU A 58 -5.41 -5.31 -17.52
C GLU A 58 -4.58 -6.63 -17.50
N MET A 59 -4.40 -7.24 -16.34
CA MET A 59 -3.77 -8.57 -16.19
C MET A 59 -4.74 -9.74 -16.45
N GLY A 60 -5.98 -9.47 -16.83
CA GLY A 60 -7.00 -10.48 -17.12
C GLY A 60 -7.70 -11.05 -15.88
N ILE A 61 -7.57 -10.41 -14.73
CA ILE A 61 -8.24 -10.81 -13.49
C ILE A 61 -9.64 -10.21 -13.46
N ARG A 62 -10.62 -10.99 -13.08
CA ARG A 62 -11.99 -10.52 -12.87
C ARG A 62 -12.12 -9.98 -11.44
N ILE A 63 -12.55 -8.72 -11.31
CA ILE A 63 -12.56 -8.01 -10.04
C ILE A 63 -13.96 -7.53 -9.69
N TRP A 64 -14.43 -7.91 -8.51
CA TRP A 64 -15.55 -7.29 -7.81
C TRP A 64 -15.00 -6.31 -6.78
N SER A 65 -15.52 -5.10 -6.76
CA SER A 65 -15.12 -4.06 -5.80
C SER A 65 -16.20 -3.89 -4.74
N LEU A 66 -15.82 -3.85 -3.46
CA LEU A 66 -16.72 -3.62 -2.33
C LEU A 66 -16.28 -2.35 -1.58
N TRP A 67 -17.21 -1.41 -1.39
CA TRP A 67 -16.94 -0.16 -0.71
C TRP A 67 -18.01 0.18 0.34
N ASP A 68 -17.58 0.97 1.33
CA ASP A 68 -18.47 1.63 2.26
C ASP A 68 -19.25 2.73 1.52
N SER A 69 -20.59 2.61 1.53
CA SER A 69 -21.48 3.55 0.84
C SER A 69 -21.33 4.99 1.33
N SER A 70 -20.88 5.20 2.57
CA SER A 70 -20.70 6.52 3.17
C SER A 70 -19.36 7.20 2.86
N GLN A 71 -18.36 6.43 2.38
CA GLN A 71 -17.00 6.92 2.18
C GLN A 71 -16.60 7.06 0.71
N LEU A 72 -17.40 6.54 -0.21
CA LEU A 72 -17.11 6.51 -1.63
C LEU A 72 -17.51 7.83 -2.29
N ASP A 73 -16.53 8.60 -2.79
CA ASP A 73 -16.80 9.80 -3.57
C ASP A 73 -17.31 9.46 -4.99
N ALA A 74 -17.97 10.43 -5.63
CA ALA A 74 -18.63 10.22 -6.92
C ALA A 74 -17.64 9.87 -8.04
N ASP A 75 -16.45 10.49 -8.06
CA ASP A 75 -15.45 10.25 -9.11
C ASP A 75 -14.89 8.84 -9.00
N LEU A 76 -14.54 8.40 -7.78
CA LEU A 76 -14.05 7.05 -7.54
C LEU A 76 -15.13 6.02 -7.83
N ARG A 77 -16.39 6.30 -7.46
CA ARG A 77 -17.54 5.45 -7.74
C ARG A 77 -17.69 5.19 -9.24
N GLN A 78 -17.71 6.26 -10.03
CA GLN A 78 -17.82 6.13 -11.49
C GLN A 78 -16.71 5.28 -12.08
N HIS A 79 -15.44 5.53 -11.69
CA HIS A 79 -14.31 4.76 -12.19
C HIS A 79 -14.36 3.27 -11.80
N LEU A 80 -14.81 2.95 -10.58
CA LEU A 80 -14.94 1.56 -10.16
C LEU A 80 -16.09 0.83 -10.87
N GLU A 81 -17.20 1.52 -11.13
CA GLU A 81 -18.32 0.99 -11.94
C GLU A 81 -17.87 0.67 -13.38
N GLU A 82 -16.93 1.45 -13.93
CA GLU A 82 -16.41 1.24 -15.30
C GLU A 82 -15.43 0.07 -15.42
N VAL A 83 -14.64 -0.23 -14.36
CA VAL A 83 -13.52 -1.19 -14.44
C VAL A 83 -13.77 -2.50 -13.67
N SER A 84 -14.72 -2.55 -12.75
CA SER A 84 -15.08 -3.75 -12.00
C SER A 84 -16.14 -4.56 -12.72
N GLU A 85 -16.19 -5.88 -12.48
CA GLU A 85 -17.33 -6.71 -12.88
C GLU A 85 -18.63 -6.21 -12.23
N GLU A 86 -18.51 -5.79 -10.95
CA GLU A 86 -19.58 -5.20 -10.17
C GLU A 86 -19.00 -4.35 -9.04
N LEU A 87 -19.59 -3.18 -8.78
CA LEU A 87 -19.34 -2.38 -7.58
C LEU A 87 -20.43 -2.66 -6.54
N LEU A 88 -20.03 -3.26 -5.45
CA LEU A 88 -20.90 -3.59 -4.32
C LEU A 88 -20.77 -2.49 -3.24
N LEU A 89 -21.90 -2.05 -2.73
CA LEU A 89 -21.96 -1.00 -1.69
C LEU A 89 -22.71 -1.53 -0.47
N THR A 90 -22.17 -1.28 0.73
CA THR A 90 -22.82 -1.57 2.00
C THR A 90 -22.35 -0.61 3.07
N ASP A 91 -23.05 -0.56 4.19
CA ASP A 91 -22.61 0.16 5.40
C ASP A 91 -21.61 -0.72 6.16
N PHE A 92 -20.37 -0.28 6.31
CA PHE A 92 -19.32 -1.03 7.01
C PHE A 92 -19.48 -1.00 8.54
N THR A 93 -20.38 -0.19 9.07
CA THR A 93 -20.77 -0.23 10.49
C THR A 93 -21.71 -1.39 10.81
N ASP A 94 -22.44 -1.91 9.79
CA ASP A 94 -23.19 -3.15 9.88
C ASP A 94 -22.29 -4.36 9.56
N GLU A 95 -21.55 -4.84 10.58
CA GLU A 95 -20.66 -6.00 10.42
C GLU A 95 -21.40 -7.24 9.90
N SER A 96 -22.65 -7.45 10.30
CA SER A 96 -23.43 -8.62 9.87
C SER A 96 -23.78 -8.55 8.39
N GLY A 97 -24.29 -7.41 7.93
CA GLY A 97 -24.60 -7.15 6.53
C GLY A 97 -23.36 -7.22 5.63
N LEU A 98 -22.23 -6.66 6.10
CA LEU A 98 -20.94 -6.75 5.40
C LEU A 98 -20.50 -8.21 5.19
N ARG A 99 -20.52 -9.03 6.23
CA ARG A 99 -20.14 -10.45 6.17
C ARG A 99 -21.07 -11.25 5.28
N GLU A 100 -22.39 -11.02 5.38
CA GLU A 100 -23.38 -11.68 4.52
C GLU A 100 -23.16 -11.32 3.05
N LEU A 101 -22.89 -10.05 2.73
CA LEU A 101 -22.61 -9.59 1.37
C LEU A 101 -21.34 -10.28 0.82
N ILE A 102 -20.26 -10.33 1.58
CA ILE A 102 -19.03 -11.06 1.19
C ILE A 102 -19.32 -12.52 0.91
N ALA A 103 -20.03 -13.21 1.82
CA ALA A 103 -20.33 -14.62 1.67
C ALA A 103 -21.27 -14.90 0.46
N ARG A 104 -22.23 -14.04 0.21
CA ARG A 104 -23.12 -14.13 -0.96
C ARG A 104 -22.34 -13.91 -2.25
N THR A 105 -21.56 -12.84 -2.35
CA THR A 105 -20.73 -12.53 -3.53
C THR A 105 -19.75 -13.67 -3.82
N ALA A 106 -19.10 -14.19 -2.79
CA ALA A 106 -18.15 -15.29 -2.92
C ALA A 106 -18.81 -16.54 -3.54
N ARG A 107 -20.01 -16.90 -3.10
CA ARG A 107 -20.74 -18.07 -3.64
C ARG A 107 -21.33 -17.82 -5.02
N THR A 108 -21.85 -16.61 -5.28
CA THR A 108 -22.51 -16.29 -6.56
C THR A 108 -21.52 -16.23 -7.71
N HIS A 109 -20.32 -15.73 -7.44
CA HIS A 109 -19.30 -15.48 -8.47
C HIS A 109 -18.09 -16.40 -8.36
N ASP A 110 -18.11 -17.41 -7.49
CA ASP A 110 -16.98 -18.32 -7.23
C ASP A 110 -15.68 -17.56 -6.99
N ILE A 111 -15.67 -16.59 -6.06
CA ILE A 111 -14.50 -15.78 -5.73
C ILE A 111 -13.37 -16.67 -5.22
N ASP A 112 -12.16 -16.50 -5.75
CA ASP A 112 -10.96 -17.24 -5.37
C ASP A 112 -10.26 -16.62 -4.16
N VAL A 113 -10.21 -15.27 -4.07
CA VAL A 113 -9.55 -14.53 -3.00
C VAL A 113 -10.31 -13.27 -2.65
N VAL A 114 -10.36 -12.96 -1.35
CA VAL A 114 -10.79 -11.66 -0.81
C VAL A 114 -9.56 -10.93 -0.28
N LEU A 115 -9.33 -9.71 -0.76
CA LEU A 115 -8.24 -8.85 -0.32
C LEU A 115 -8.79 -7.51 0.17
N HIS A 116 -8.47 -7.13 1.40
CA HIS A 116 -8.75 -5.79 1.92
C HIS A 116 -7.61 -4.84 1.51
N CYS A 117 -7.93 -3.77 0.79
CA CYS A 117 -6.96 -2.85 0.20
C CYS A 117 -6.79 -1.55 1.00
N GLY A 118 -7.64 -1.31 1.99
CA GLY A 118 -7.64 -0.12 2.83
C GLY A 118 -7.26 -0.42 4.29
N HIS A 119 -7.70 0.43 5.17
CA HIS A 119 -7.46 0.36 6.61
C HIS A 119 -8.76 0.65 7.39
N GLY A 120 -8.69 0.57 8.71
CA GLY A 120 -9.80 0.92 9.59
C GLY A 120 -10.53 -0.29 10.18
N SER A 121 -11.71 -0.02 10.76
CA SER A 121 -12.48 -1.00 11.52
C SER A 121 -13.02 -2.17 10.69
N SER A 122 -13.17 -2.00 9.38
CA SER A 122 -13.67 -3.06 8.48
C SER A 122 -12.66 -4.17 8.19
N VAL A 123 -11.37 -3.97 8.46
CA VAL A 123 -10.31 -4.96 8.15
C VAL A 123 -10.59 -6.31 8.82
N LEU A 124 -10.78 -6.32 10.14
CA LEU A 124 -10.99 -7.57 10.86
C LEU A 124 -12.31 -8.29 10.51
N PRO A 125 -13.47 -7.63 10.40
CA PRO A 125 -14.70 -8.25 9.92
C PRO A 125 -14.54 -8.92 8.56
N VAL A 126 -13.93 -8.22 7.58
CA VAL A 126 -13.67 -8.76 6.24
C VAL A 126 -12.74 -9.96 6.30
N VAL A 127 -11.61 -9.85 7.00
CA VAL A 127 -10.63 -10.94 7.09
C VAL A 127 -11.20 -12.16 7.81
N ARG A 128 -11.97 -11.99 8.87
CA ARG A 128 -12.65 -13.09 9.58
C ARG A 128 -13.59 -13.86 8.66
N GLU A 129 -14.36 -13.13 7.84
CA GLU A 129 -15.28 -13.79 6.90
C GLU A 129 -14.51 -14.44 5.75
N ALA A 130 -13.51 -13.78 5.17
CA ALA A 130 -12.64 -14.35 4.14
C ALA A 130 -11.93 -15.62 4.63
N TRP A 131 -11.41 -15.61 5.86
CA TRP A 131 -10.77 -16.78 6.47
C TRP A 131 -11.77 -17.93 6.69
N ARG A 132 -12.95 -17.63 7.20
CA ARG A 132 -14.03 -18.62 7.40
C ARG A 132 -14.41 -19.30 6.08
N LEU A 133 -14.37 -18.58 4.98
CA LEU A 133 -14.68 -19.07 3.63
C LEU A 133 -13.49 -19.74 2.93
N GLY A 134 -12.27 -19.67 3.50
CA GLY A 134 -11.05 -20.17 2.87
C GLY A 134 -10.53 -19.30 1.71
N LEU A 135 -10.89 -18.02 1.69
CA LEU A 135 -10.59 -17.06 0.60
C LEU A 135 -9.42 -16.12 0.93
N THR A 136 -8.69 -16.37 2.00
CA THR A 136 -7.43 -15.69 2.35
C THR A 136 -6.48 -16.66 3.04
N PRO A 137 -5.16 -16.58 2.77
CA PRO A 137 -4.17 -17.40 3.49
C PRO A 137 -3.75 -16.82 4.85
N ASN A 138 -4.16 -15.58 5.16
CA ASN A 138 -3.82 -14.90 6.41
C ASN A 138 -4.98 -15.02 7.40
N SER A 139 -4.71 -15.58 8.59
CA SER A 139 -5.73 -15.64 9.63
C SER A 139 -6.00 -14.26 10.28
N PRO A 140 -7.15 -14.04 10.92
CA PRO A 140 -7.46 -12.78 11.61
C PRO A 140 -6.41 -12.40 12.66
N GLU A 141 -5.84 -13.37 13.37
CA GLU A 141 -4.83 -13.15 14.41
C GLU A 141 -3.54 -12.57 13.84
N VAL A 142 -3.24 -12.80 12.56
CA VAL A 142 -2.12 -12.15 11.86
C VAL A 142 -2.32 -10.65 11.81
N TYR A 143 -3.51 -10.21 11.41
CA TYR A 143 -3.84 -8.77 11.35
C TYR A 143 -3.88 -8.13 12.73
N GLU A 144 -4.39 -8.84 13.75
CA GLU A 144 -4.38 -8.37 15.14
C GLU A 144 -2.95 -8.15 15.65
N ARG A 145 -2.00 -9.07 15.34
CA ARG A 145 -0.59 -8.91 15.71
C ARG A 145 0.08 -7.74 14.98
N LEU A 146 -0.24 -7.50 13.71
CA LEU A 146 0.31 -6.37 12.97
C LEU A 146 -0.18 -5.02 13.50
N GLN A 147 -1.39 -4.96 14.05
CA GLN A 147 -1.98 -3.73 14.61
C GLN A 147 -1.39 -3.30 15.97
N VAL A 148 -0.76 -4.22 16.72
CA VAL A 148 -0.24 -3.96 18.08
C VAL A 148 0.84 -2.87 18.14
N CYS A 149 1.44 -2.51 17.00
CA CYS A 149 2.49 -1.50 16.93
C CYS A 149 1.97 -0.03 16.96
N GLU A 150 0.66 0.21 16.91
CA GLU A 150 0.10 1.57 16.83
C GLU A 150 0.03 2.23 18.22
N SER A 151 0.84 3.22 18.45
CA SER A 151 0.93 4.12 19.62
C SER A 151 2.05 3.80 20.62
N ASP A 152 3.26 4.12 20.24
CA ASP A 152 4.32 4.29 21.24
C ASP A 152 4.53 5.79 21.48
N ASP A 153 3.94 6.32 22.55
CA ASP A 153 4.11 7.73 22.99
C ASP A 153 5.59 8.09 23.27
N ARG A 154 6.49 7.09 23.24
CA ARG A 154 7.93 7.26 23.37
C ARG A 154 8.63 7.62 22.06
N ILE A 155 7.91 7.61 20.93
CA ILE A 155 8.49 8.00 19.64
C ILE A 155 8.27 9.50 19.43
N PRO A 156 9.33 10.32 19.44
CA PRO A 156 9.21 11.76 19.24
C PRO A 156 8.56 12.09 17.91
N ALA A 157 7.71 13.13 17.87
CA ALA A 157 7.06 13.59 16.64
C ALA A 157 8.08 14.05 15.58
N GLU A 158 9.20 14.60 16.03
CA GLU A 158 10.33 15.06 15.22
C GLU A 158 11.19 13.94 14.63
N ALA A 159 11.05 12.70 15.12
CA ALA A 159 11.84 11.58 14.61
C ALA A 159 11.62 11.39 13.11
N PRO A 160 12.67 11.38 12.27
CA PRO A 160 12.53 11.09 10.86
C PRO A 160 11.85 9.74 10.66
N ARG A 161 10.94 9.67 9.68
CA ARG A 161 10.17 8.46 9.39
C ARG A 161 10.41 7.98 7.98
N VAL A 162 10.45 6.67 7.85
CA VAL A 162 10.46 5.98 6.56
C VAL A 162 9.33 4.97 6.53
N SER A 163 8.77 4.73 5.35
CA SER A 163 7.92 3.58 5.11
C SER A 163 8.70 2.49 4.38
N VAL A 164 8.38 1.25 4.69
CA VAL A 164 8.89 0.05 4.03
C VAL A 164 7.73 -0.65 3.38
N GLU A 165 7.77 -0.74 2.06
CA GLU A 165 6.81 -1.52 1.30
C GLU A 165 7.36 -2.93 1.12
N THR A 166 6.53 -3.92 1.45
CA THR A 166 6.87 -5.32 1.28
C THR A 166 5.79 -6.05 0.50
N LEU A 167 6.19 -7.09 -0.22
CA LEU A 167 5.29 -8.06 -0.82
C LEU A 167 5.64 -9.46 -0.31
N THR A 168 4.65 -10.13 0.26
CA THR A 168 4.81 -11.50 0.76
C THR A 168 4.17 -12.49 -0.21
N VAL A 169 4.91 -13.53 -0.58
CA VAL A 169 4.44 -14.62 -1.44
C VAL A 169 4.79 -15.93 -0.75
N ASP A 170 3.79 -16.73 -0.41
CA ASP A 170 3.94 -18.03 0.29
C ASP A 170 4.79 -17.95 1.58
N GLY A 171 4.68 -16.84 2.32
CA GLY A 171 5.44 -16.60 3.54
C GLY A 171 6.88 -16.12 3.31
N ALA A 172 7.31 -15.94 2.07
CA ALA A 172 8.57 -15.25 1.75
C ALA A 172 8.34 -13.75 1.63
N HIS A 173 9.02 -12.96 2.47
CA HIS A 173 8.86 -11.51 2.54
C HIS A 173 9.91 -10.81 1.68
N HIS A 174 9.46 -9.94 0.78
CA HIS A 174 10.32 -9.19 -0.14
C HIS A 174 10.15 -7.70 0.10
N VAL A 175 11.21 -7.00 0.51
CA VAL A 175 11.21 -5.53 0.57
C VAL A 175 11.26 -5.00 -0.86
N ILE A 176 10.22 -4.25 -1.26
CA ILE A 176 10.10 -3.68 -2.61
C ILE A 176 10.47 -2.20 -2.66
N GLY A 177 10.48 -1.52 -1.51
CA GLY A 177 10.91 -0.12 -1.44
C GLY A 177 10.98 0.43 -0.02
N MET A 178 11.83 1.44 0.17
CA MET A 178 11.87 2.27 1.37
C MET A 178 11.71 3.73 0.95
N THR A 179 10.77 4.45 1.58
CA THR A 179 10.36 5.80 1.19
C THR A 179 10.43 6.73 2.40
N ALA A 180 11.15 7.84 2.27
CA ALA A 180 11.28 8.82 3.34
C ALA A 180 10.05 9.73 3.38
N GLN A 181 9.54 10.00 4.59
CA GLN A 181 8.48 10.96 4.84
C GLN A 181 9.07 12.37 5.01
N ARG A 182 8.41 13.36 4.44
CA ARG A 182 8.72 14.78 4.66
C ARG A 182 7.60 15.45 5.44
N THR A 183 7.96 16.39 6.31
CA THR A 183 7.00 17.11 7.16
C THR A 183 7.27 18.62 7.12
N THR A 184 6.34 19.42 7.66
CA THR A 184 6.52 20.86 7.87
C THR A 184 7.59 21.17 8.90
N GLY A 185 7.99 20.19 9.72
CA GLY A 185 8.76 20.45 10.94
C GLY A 185 7.86 20.95 12.09
N PRO A 186 8.51 21.40 13.20
CA PRO A 186 7.75 21.83 14.38
C PRO A 186 6.82 23.02 14.09
N PRO A 187 5.73 23.18 14.85
CA PRO A 187 5.33 22.30 15.96
C PRO A 187 4.53 21.06 15.52
N ASP A 188 3.92 21.06 14.33
CA ASP A 188 2.81 20.13 14.02
C ASP A 188 3.25 18.92 13.17
N PHE A 189 4.41 18.97 12.53
CA PHE A 189 4.97 17.89 11.70
C PHE A 189 3.99 17.33 10.65
N HIS A 190 3.17 18.19 10.03
CA HIS A 190 2.28 17.76 8.96
C HIS A 190 3.05 17.17 7.79
N VAL A 191 2.56 16.06 7.24
CA VAL A 191 3.18 15.40 6.08
C VAL A 191 3.07 16.31 4.85
N THR A 192 4.20 16.67 4.27
CA THR A 192 4.32 17.52 3.08
C THR A 192 4.68 16.76 1.82
N GLY A 193 5.06 15.48 1.95
CA GLY A 193 5.45 14.64 0.83
C GLY A 193 6.19 13.37 1.22
N HIS A 194 6.58 12.63 0.18
CA HIS A 194 7.35 11.39 0.30
C HIS A 194 8.40 11.33 -0.80
N LEU A 195 9.60 10.84 -0.46
CA LEU A 195 10.73 10.69 -1.38
C LEU A 195 11.14 9.21 -1.48
N HIS A 196 11.20 8.67 -2.70
CA HIS A 196 11.69 7.33 -2.98
C HIS A 196 12.85 7.35 -4.00
N PRO A 197 13.90 6.53 -3.78
CA PRO A 197 14.21 5.79 -2.56
C PRO A 197 14.54 6.72 -1.39
N ALA A 198 14.33 6.23 -0.17
CA ALA A 198 14.79 6.92 1.03
C ALA A 198 16.33 7.06 0.97
N PRO A 199 16.90 8.26 1.20
CA PRO A 199 18.34 8.49 1.17
C PRO A 199 18.97 7.99 2.49
N LEU A 200 19.02 6.68 2.67
CA LEU A 200 19.59 5.99 3.85
C LEU A 200 20.86 5.26 3.50
N ASP A 201 21.79 5.19 4.42
CA ASP A 201 22.96 4.33 4.32
C ASP A 201 22.56 2.86 4.18
N GLU A 202 23.33 2.09 3.41
CA GLU A 202 23.01 0.68 3.12
C GLU A 202 22.90 -0.17 4.39
N GLU A 203 23.71 0.06 5.39
CA GLU A 203 23.64 -0.64 6.67
C GLU A 203 22.35 -0.35 7.44
N VAL A 204 21.89 0.91 7.42
CA VAL A 204 20.59 1.29 8.02
C VAL A 204 19.44 0.62 7.27
N GLN A 205 19.50 0.58 5.93
CA GLN A 205 18.48 -0.11 5.13
C GLN A 205 18.43 -1.61 5.47
N LYS A 206 19.58 -2.27 5.64
CA LYS A 206 19.64 -3.70 6.01
C LYS A 206 19.02 -3.95 7.39
N VAL A 207 19.33 -3.13 8.38
CA VAL A 207 18.75 -3.27 9.73
C VAL A 207 17.22 -3.12 9.68
N ILE A 208 16.73 -2.09 9.00
CA ILE A 208 15.28 -1.88 8.82
C ILE A 208 14.63 -3.07 8.12
N ALA A 209 15.25 -3.57 7.05
CA ALA A 209 14.71 -4.69 6.30
C ALA A 209 14.58 -5.95 7.16
N VAL A 210 15.60 -6.25 7.98
CA VAL A 210 15.59 -7.39 8.91
C VAL A 210 14.45 -7.25 9.92
N GLU A 211 14.32 -6.11 10.60
CA GLU A 211 13.27 -5.89 11.60
C GLU A 211 11.86 -6.03 11.02
N VAL A 212 11.64 -5.52 9.79
CA VAL A 212 10.34 -5.63 9.12
C VAL A 212 10.04 -7.06 8.71
N VAL A 213 11.03 -7.78 8.16
CA VAL A 213 10.89 -9.19 7.80
C VAL A 213 10.63 -10.06 9.03
N ASP A 214 11.32 -9.80 10.13
CA ASP A 214 11.14 -10.53 11.40
C ASP A 214 9.74 -10.30 11.97
N LEU A 215 9.23 -9.06 11.94
CA LEU A 215 7.85 -8.74 12.35
C LEU A 215 6.84 -9.54 11.53
N LEU A 216 6.95 -9.52 10.19
CA LEU A 216 6.02 -10.23 9.30
C LEU A 216 6.10 -11.74 9.50
N THR A 217 7.31 -12.28 9.67
CA THR A 217 7.53 -13.70 9.99
C THR A 217 6.90 -14.08 11.33
N ALA A 218 7.18 -13.32 12.38
CA ALA A 218 6.65 -13.56 13.73
C ALA A 218 5.12 -13.42 13.80
N SER A 219 4.54 -12.53 12.98
CA SER A 219 3.08 -12.41 12.87
C SER A 219 2.43 -13.60 12.17
N GLY A 220 3.19 -14.34 11.38
CA GLY A 220 2.69 -15.42 10.52
C GLY A 220 2.06 -14.93 9.21
N TYR A 221 2.47 -13.74 8.72
CA TYR A 221 1.96 -13.18 7.46
C TYR A 221 2.39 -14.01 6.26
N ARG A 222 1.46 -14.45 5.43
CA ARG A 222 1.73 -15.42 4.38
C ARG A 222 1.61 -14.88 2.96
N SER A 223 0.75 -13.90 2.72
CA SER A 223 0.53 -13.40 1.35
C SER A 223 -0.05 -11.99 1.35
N GLY A 224 0.39 -11.19 0.40
CA GLY A 224 -0.11 -9.85 0.14
C GLY A 224 0.92 -8.75 0.43
N PRO A 225 0.54 -7.49 0.19
CA PRO A 225 1.38 -6.33 0.47
C PRO A 225 1.34 -5.97 1.95
N ALA A 226 2.44 -5.38 2.47
CA ALA A 226 2.41 -4.70 3.75
C ALA A 226 3.17 -3.38 3.69
N HIS A 227 2.62 -2.39 4.39
CA HIS A 227 3.16 -1.05 4.58
C HIS A 227 3.58 -0.90 6.04
N THR A 228 4.87 -0.74 6.29
CA THR A 228 5.44 -0.60 7.64
C THR A 228 6.05 0.77 7.81
N GLN A 229 5.59 1.53 8.81
CA GLN A 229 6.22 2.79 9.19
C GLN A 229 7.30 2.55 10.23
N VAL A 230 8.46 3.16 10.02
CA VAL A 230 9.63 3.05 10.88
C VAL A 230 10.13 4.43 11.25
N ALA A 231 10.33 4.69 12.55
CA ALA A 231 11.00 5.88 13.06
C ALA A 231 12.51 5.62 13.15
N LEU A 232 13.31 6.60 12.75
CA LEU A 232 14.76 6.55 12.82
C LEU A 232 15.19 7.24 14.12
N LEU A 233 15.54 6.46 15.14
CA LEU A 233 15.97 6.96 16.45
C LEU A 233 17.50 6.83 16.62
N PRO A 234 18.13 7.58 17.53
CA PRO A 234 19.57 7.49 17.78
C PRO A 234 20.06 6.10 18.19
N LEU A 235 19.17 5.29 18.81
CA LEU A 235 19.50 3.93 19.26
C LEU A 235 19.15 2.84 18.23
N GLY A 236 18.72 3.24 17.02
CA GLY A 236 18.32 2.35 15.94
C GLY A 236 16.88 2.58 15.45
N PRO A 237 16.49 1.95 14.33
CA PRO A 237 15.15 2.05 13.80
C PRO A 237 14.12 1.45 14.75
N ARG A 238 12.88 1.94 14.70
CA ARG A 238 11.78 1.41 15.49
C ARG A 238 10.51 1.37 14.66
N ILE A 239 9.89 0.21 14.59
CA ILE A 239 8.61 0.04 13.91
C ILE A 239 7.53 0.81 14.68
N VAL A 240 6.80 1.68 13.96
CA VAL A 240 5.70 2.49 14.47
C VAL A 240 4.37 1.84 14.19
N SER A 241 4.19 1.32 12.98
CA SER A 241 2.96 0.61 12.57
C SER A 241 3.25 -0.33 11.40
N CYS A 242 2.45 -1.37 11.27
CA CYS A 242 2.47 -2.26 10.12
C CYS A 242 1.04 -2.58 9.70
N ARG A 243 0.73 -2.43 8.41
CA ARG A 243 -0.61 -2.64 7.86
C ARG A 243 -0.53 -3.51 6.61
N ALA A 244 -1.45 -4.44 6.49
CA ALA A 244 -1.49 -5.41 5.39
C ALA A 244 -2.15 -4.83 4.12
N HIS A 245 -1.62 -3.72 3.62
CA HIS A 245 -2.00 -3.09 2.35
C HIS A 245 -0.81 -2.32 1.78
N LEU A 246 -0.88 -1.89 0.53
CA LEU A 246 0.11 -0.96 -0.05
C LEU A 246 0.03 0.42 0.60
N GLY A 247 1.16 1.08 0.69
CA GLY A 247 1.24 2.47 1.13
C GLY A 247 0.36 3.39 0.28
N GLY A 248 -0.25 4.36 0.95
CA GLY A 248 -1.01 5.43 0.31
C GLY A 248 -0.11 6.52 -0.30
N ASP A 249 -0.67 7.74 -0.40
CA ASP A 249 0.10 8.96 -0.69
C ASP A 249 1.02 8.86 -1.93
N ARG A 250 0.64 8.05 -2.93
CA ARG A 250 1.37 7.81 -4.18
C ARG A 250 2.68 7.02 -4.04
N ILE A 251 2.96 6.42 -2.90
CA ILE A 251 4.18 5.63 -2.68
C ILE A 251 4.38 4.55 -3.75
N PRO A 252 3.36 3.76 -4.17
CA PRO A 252 3.51 2.81 -5.27
C PRO A 252 3.99 3.46 -6.57
N LEU A 253 3.46 4.63 -6.93
CA LEU A 253 3.89 5.38 -8.12
C LEU A 253 5.34 5.87 -8.01
N LEU A 254 5.80 6.29 -6.82
CA LEU A 254 7.19 6.69 -6.62
C LEU A 254 8.15 5.51 -6.84
N ILE A 255 7.79 4.32 -6.38
CA ILE A 255 8.58 3.10 -6.58
C ILE A 255 8.64 2.75 -8.07
N ASP A 256 7.50 2.83 -8.76
CA ASP A 256 7.43 2.56 -10.20
C ASP A 256 8.34 3.53 -11.00
N ILE A 257 8.23 4.83 -10.76
CA ILE A 257 9.07 5.85 -11.43
C ILE A 257 10.56 5.62 -11.17
N ALA A 258 10.93 5.33 -9.91
CA ALA A 258 12.33 5.24 -9.52
C ALA A 258 13.00 3.92 -9.94
N ARG A 259 12.24 2.81 -9.99
CA ARG A 259 12.76 1.47 -10.17
C ARG A 259 12.25 0.76 -11.42
N GLY A 260 11.22 1.28 -12.10
CA GLY A 260 10.51 0.55 -13.15
C GLY A 260 9.82 -0.71 -12.62
N PHE A 261 9.43 -0.71 -11.35
CA PHE A 261 8.74 -1.79 -10.68
C PHE A 261 7.38 -1.32 -10.21
N ASP A 262 6.32 -1.92 -10.74
CA ASP A 262 4.94 -1.60 -10.40
C ASP A 262 4.44 -2.41 -9.19
N PRO A 263 4.36 -1.81 -7.97
CA PRO A 263 3.91 -2.53 -6.78
C PRO A 263 2.45 -3.01 -6.87
N GLU A 264 1.58 -2.27 -7.54
CA GLU A 264 0.16 -2.63 -7.65
C GLU A 264 -0.02 -3.85 -8.57
N ALA A 265 0.67 -3.89 -9.71
CA ALA A 265 0.71 -5.07 -10.57
C ALA A 265 1.37 -6.28 -9.86
N ALA A 266 2.41 -6.01 -9.05
CA ALA A 266 3.12 -7.05 -8.32
C ALA A 266 2.26 -7.71 -7.23
N VAL A 267 1.27 -7.01 -6.64
CA VAL A 267 0.30 -7.64 -5.73
C VAL A 267 -0.44 -8.77 -6.44
N PHE A 268 -0.95 -8.53 -7.63
CA PHE A 268 -1.67 -9.56 -8.40
C PHE A 268 -0.75 -10.68 -8.86
N ALA A 269 0.45 -10.34 -9.35
CA ALA A 269 1.45 -11.34 -9.69
C ALA A 269 1.81 -12.24 -8.49
N GLY A 270 1.92 -11.64 -7.29
CA GLY A 270 2.15 -12.36 -6.04
C GLY A 270 1.00 -13.30 -5.65
N LEU A 271 -0.25 -12.88 -5.83
CA LEU A 271 -1.42 -13.75 -5.64
C LEU A 271 -1.42 -14.94 -6.63
N LEU A 272 -0.81 -14.77 -7.80
CA LEU A 272 -0.60 -15.84 -8.79
C LEU A 272 0.69 -16.64 -8.55
N GLY A 273 1.39 -16.42 -7.42
CA GLY A 273 2.59 -17.15 -7.01
C GLY A 273 3.92 -16.62 -7.57
N SER A 274 3.91 -15.46 -8.26
CA SER A 274 5.13 -14.86 -8.79
C SER A 274 5.84 -14.05 -7.70
N ARG A 275 7.15 -14.30 -7.52
CA ARG A 275 7.96 -13.52 -6.58
C ARG A 275 8.43 -12.21 -7.22
N PRO A 276 8.44 -11.09 -6.49
CA PRO A 276 8.89 -9.83 -7.05
C PRO A 276 10.40 -9.84 -7.30
N VAL A 277 10.80 -9.28 -8.44
CA VAL A 277 12.20 -8.98 -8.77
C VAL A 277 12.32 -7.47 -8.90
N VAL A 278 12.96 -6.85 -7.92
CA VAL A 278 13.05 -5.39 -7.83
C VAL A 278 14.45 -4.93 -8.20
N ALA A 279 14.56 -4.15 -9.28
CA ALA A 279 15.81 -3.56 -9.70
C ALA A 279 16.27 -2.44 -8.75
N PRO A 280 17.58 -2.13 -8.67
CA PRO A 280 18.05 -0.90 -8.04
C PRO A 280 17.37 0.33 -8.62
N ALA A 281 17.16 1.36 -7.80
CA ALA A 281 16.60 2.60 -8.29
C ALA A 281 17.57 3.30 -9.26
N SER A 282 17.05 3.78 -10.40
CA SER A 282 17.81 4.52 -11.41
C SER A 282 17.71 6.04 -11.24
N ARG A 283 16.77 6.50 -10.42
CA ARG A 283 16.48 7.92 -10.12
C ARG A 283 15.72 8.03 -8.79
N TYR A 284 15.46 9.26 -8.41
CA TYR A 284 14.56 9.59 -7.29
C TYR A 284 13.21 10.05 -7.82
N ALA A 285 12.15 9.75 -7.06
CA ALA A 285 10.81 10.28 -7.28
C ALA A 285 10.27 10.84 -5.96
N GLU A 286 9.63 12.00 -6.03
CA GLU A 286 9.08 12.69 -4.86
C GLU A 286 7.64 13.13 -5.13
N VAL A 287 6.73 12.87 -4.20
CA VAL A 287 5.43 13.52 -4.18
C VAL A 287 5.48 14.71 -3.22
N GLY A 288 5.06 15.87 -3.67
CA GLY A 288 4.88 17.07 -2.87
C GLY A 288 3.41 17.43 -2.77
N PHE A 289 2.88 17.53 -1.55
CA PHE A 289 1.50 17.99 -1.31
C PHE A 289 1.46 19.51 -1.26
N PHE A 290 0.41 20.09 -1.84
CA PHE A 290 0.09 21.51 -1.72
C PHE A 290 -0.81 21.70 -0.49
N LEU A 291 -0.18 21.95 0.67
CA LEU A 291 -0.92 22.23 1.89
C LEU A 291 -1.43 23.67 1.84
N LEU A 292 -2.72 23.82 1.56
CA LEU A 292 -3.36 25.11 1.42
C LEU A 292 -3.95 25.57 2.76
N PRO A 293 -3.94 26.89 3.06
CA PRO A 293 -4.61 27.42 4.25
C PRO A 293 -6.10 27.09 4.27
N GLU A 294 -6.67 26.93 5.47
CA GLU A 294 -8.10 26.73 5.63
C GLU A 294 -8.89 27.95 5.16
N GLY A 295 -9.95 27.73 4.39
CA GLY A 295 -10.83 28.80 3.94
C GLY A 295 -11.50 28.53 2.61
N ARG A 296 -12.14 29.58 2.06
CA ARG A 296 -12.79 29.51 0.76
C ARG A 296 -11.81 29.87 -0.34
N LEU A 297 -11.60 28.96 -1.27
CA LEU A 297 -10.72 29.16 -2.41
C LEU A 297 -11.34 30.13 -3.43
N GLU A 298 -10.67 31.24 -3.71
CA GLU A 298 -11.13 32.26 -4.68
C GLU A 298 -10.40 32.13 -6.01
N THR A 299 -9.06 31.91 -5.96
CA THR A 299 -8.22 31.75 -7.17
C THR A 299 -7.41 30.47 -7.06
N TYR A 300 -7.30 29.74 -8.16
CA TYR A 300 -6.51 28.51 -8.28
C TYR A 300 -6.00 28.37 -9.71
N THR A 301 -4.77 28.86 -9.98
CA THR A 301 -4.17 28.92 -11.32
C THR A 301 -2.73 28.41 -11.30
N GLY A 302 -2.12 28.17 -12.48
CA GLY A 302 -0.79 27.59 -12.63
C GLY A 302 -0.81 26.06 -12.70
N THR A 303 -1.98 25.45 -12.60
CA THR A 303 -2.12 23.97 -12.54
C THR A 303 -1.80 23.29 -13.85
N GLU A 304 -2.15 23.90 -14.99
CA GLU A 304 -1.88 23.37 -16.33
C GLU A 304 -0.40 23.44 -16.67
N GLU A 305 0.25 24.57 -16.37
CA GLU A 305 1.67 24.80 -16.59
C GLU A 305 2.51 23.81 -15.76
N ILE A 306 2.16 23.57 -14.51
CA ILE A 306 2.80 22.56 -13.65
C ILE A 306 2.63 21.17 -14.26
N ALA A 307 1.42 20.81 -14.67
CA ALA A 307 1.11 19.45 -15.12
C ALA A 307 1.86 19.05 -16.41
N VAL A 308 2.18 20.02 -17.30
CA VAL A 308 2.89 19.75 -18.57
C VAL A 308 4.42 19.90 -18.46
N THR A 309 4.94 20.23 -17.28
CA THR A 309 6.38 20.38 -17.06
C THR A 309 7.10 19.02 -17.23
N SER A 310 8.20 18.98 -17.94
CA SER A 310 8.87 17.76 -18.40
C SER A 310 9.33 16.79 -17.31
N TRP A 311 9.60 17.29 -16.11
CA TRP A 311 10.00 16.50 -14.94
C TRP A 311 8.83 16.12 -14.02
N VAL A 312 7.60 16.53 -14.34
CA VAL A 312 6.38 16.09 -13.64
C VAL A 312 5.91 14.76 -14.21
N ARG A 313 5.68 13.80 -13.33
CA ARG A 313 5.21 12.44 -13.65
C ARG A 313 3.77 12.19 -13.26
N GLY A 314 3.18 13.11 -12.50
CA GLY A 314 1.79 13.11 -12.13
C GLY A 314 1.45 14.36 -11.34
N ALA A 315 0.25 14.85 -11.51
CA ALA A 315 -0.27 15.95 -10.72
C ALA A 315 -1.78 15.79 -10.51
N ARG A 316 -2.27 16.29 -9.41
CA ARG A 316 -3.71 16.38 -9.14
C ARG A 316 -4.02 17.72 -8.51
N PHE A 317 -4.95 18.40 -9.10
CA PHE A 317 -5.44 19.69 -8.66
C PHE A 317 -6.98 19.64 -8.59
N PRO A 318 -7.56 19.04 -7.51
CA PRO A 318 -8.98 18.71 -7.47
C PRO A 318 -9.88 19.89 -7.14
N TYR A 319 -9.31 21.04 -6.77
CA TYR A 319 -10.07 22.17 -6.28
C TYR A 319 -10.51 23.12 -7.41
N ARG A 320 -11.62 23.79 -7.17
CA ARG A 320 -12.20 24.82 -8.01
C ARG A 320 -12.47 26.09 -7.21
N SER A 321 -12.55 27.23 -7.88
CA SER A 321 -13.01 28.47 -7.22
C SER A 321 -14.37 28.25 -6.55
N GLY A 322 -14.47 28.64 -5.30
CA GLY A 322 -15.65 28.43 -4.45
C GLY A 322 -15.56 27.22 -3.52
N ASP A 323 -14.59 26.31 -3.69
CA ASP A 323 -14.43 25.16 -2.79
C ASP A 323 -13.95 25.60 -1.40
N TRP A 324 -14.31 24.79 -0.40
CA TRP A 324 -13.79 24.92 0.95
C TRP A 324 -12.53 24.07 1.14
N ILE A 325 -11.44 24.71 1.53
CA ILE A 325 -10.20 24.04 1.88
C ILE A 325 -10.23 23.66 3.36
N ALA A 326 -10.05 22.37 3.64
CA ALA A 326 -10.00 21.86 5.01
C ALA A 326 -8.73 22.31 5.75
N PRO A 327 -8.70 22.28 7.09
CA PRO A 327 -7.49 22.58 7.87
C PRO A 327 -6.28 21.72 7.45
N VAL A 328 -5.06 22.25 7.58
CA VAL A 328 -3.81 21.58 7.15
C VAL A 328 -3.62 20.22 7.83
N GLY A 329 -4.09 20.02 9.07
CA GLY A 329 -4.05 18.75 9.78
C GLY A 329 -5.03 17.69 9.26
N ASP A 330 -6.01 18.07 8.45
CA ASP A 330 -6.98 17.15 7.86
C ASP A 330 -6.38 16.50 6.61
N GLN A 331 -6.52 15.17 6.49
CA GLN A 331 -6.04 14.43 5.31
C GLN A 331 -6.64 14.95 3.99
N ARG A 332 -7.84 15.52 4.02
CA ARG A 332 -8.49 16.15 2.87
C ARG A 332 -7.69 17.32 2.29
N ASN A 333 -6.84 17.97 3.08
CA ASN A 333 -5.97 19.04 2.61
C ASN A 333 -4.84 18.51 1.69
N ARG A 334 -4.46 17.23 1.77
CA ARG A 334 -3.41 16.60 0.94
C ARG A 334 -3.91 16.10 -0.43
N ARG A 335 -5.09 16.52 -0.89
CA ARG A 335 -5.68 16.07 -2.17
C ARG A 335 -5.00 16.70 -3.40
N ALA A 336 -4.41 17.90 -3.26
CA ALA A 336 -3.62 18.53 -4.30
C ALA A 336 -2.15 18.13 -4.15
N TYR A 337 -1.53 17.62 -5.23
CA TYR A 337 -0.14 17.17 -5.21
C TYR A 337 0.50 17.25 -6.59
N VAL A 338 1.84 17.22 -6.59
CA VAL A 338 2.68 16.97 -7.76
C VAL A 338 3.61 15.80 -7.47
N VAL A 339 3.83 14.92 -8.45
CA VAL A 339 4.85 13.88 -8.44
C VAL A 339 5.95 14.27 -9.42
N VAL A 340 7.18 14.35 -8.95
CA VAL A 340 8.35 14.75 -9.72
C VAL A 340 9.40 13.63 -9.69
N GLU A 341 10.26 13.59 -10.72
CA GLU A 341 11.46 12.75 -10.71
C GLU A 341 12.73 13.61 -10.69
N GLY A 342 13.88 13.01 -10.41
CA GLY A 342 15.19 13.67 -10.45
C GLY A 342 16.33 12.70 -10.20
N ASP A 343 17.55 13.09 -10.60
CA ASP A 343 18.74 12.25 -10.43
C ASP A 343 19.27 12.29 -8.99
N THR A 344 18.88 13.28 -8.21
CA THR A 344 19.25 13.41 -6.79
C THR A 344 18.06 13.82 -5.93
N PRO A 345 18.09 13.53 -4.60
CA PRO A 345 17.07 13.98 -3.64
C PRO A 345 16.91 15.50 -3.60
N GLU A 346 18.00 16.24 -3.78
CA GLU A 346 18.01 17.71 -3.79
C GLU A 346 17.27 18.24 -4.99
N LEU A 347 17.48 17.63 -6.18
CA LEU A 347 16.81 18.03 -7.41
C LEU A 347 15.30 17.82 -7.32
N THR A 348 14.84 16.69 -6.76
CA THR A 348 13.39 16.47 -6.60
C THR A 348 12.80 17.50 -5.64
N ARG A 349 13.50 17.84 -4.55
CA ARG A 349 13.05 18.87 -3.60
C ARG A 349 12.95 20.25 -4.27
N VAL A 350 13.92 20.63 -5.11
CA VAL A 350 13.87 21.88 -5.87
C VAL A 350 12.66 21.90 -6.81
N ARG A 351 12.40 20.80 -7.53
CA ARG A 351 11.26 20.68 -8.46
C ARG A 351 9.90 20.76 -7.73
N VAL A 352 9.77 20.15 -6.55
CA VAL A 352 8.57 20.33 -5.72
C VAL A 352 8.41 21.79 -5.26
N ALA A 353 9.51 22.45 -4.88
CA ALA A 353 9.47 23.86 -4.48
C ALA A 353 9.11 24.79 -5.65
N ASP A 354 9.61 24.51 -6.85
CA ASP A 354 9.26 25.24 -8.07
C ASP A 354 7.77 25.08 -8.37
N ALA A 355 7.24 23.86 -8.37
CA ALA A 355 5.81 23.63 -8.58
C ALA A 355 4.94 24.35 -7.52
N ARG A 356 5.39 24.40 -6.26
CA ARG A 356 4.67 25.16 -5.21
C ARG A 356 4.67 26.65 -5.44
N ARG A 357 5.73 27.22 -6.02
CA ARG A 357 5.84 28.64 -6.36
C ARG A 357 4.96 29.00 -7.56
N ASP A 358 4.86 28.08 -8.53
CA ASP A 358 4.11 28.30 -9.76
C ASP A 358 2.58 28.14 -9.54
N LEU A 359 2.17 27.48 -8.45
CA LEU A 359 0.77 27.40 -8.07
C LEU A 359 0.33 28.70 -7.37
N ILE A 360 -0.56 29.44 -8.02
CA ILE A 360 -1.12 30.69 -7.52
C ILE A 360 -2.49 30.44 -6.88
N THR A 361 -2.59 30.71 -5.60
CA THR A 361 -3.84 30.55 -4.85
C THR A 361 -4.22 31.82 -4.10
N HIS A 362 -5.50 32.14 -4.08
CA HIS A 362 -6.06 33.15 -3.19
C HIS A 362 -7.17 32.48 -2.37
N ILE A 363 -7.02 32.48 -1.04
CA ILE A 363 -7.94 31.82 -0.11
C ILE A 363 -8.42 32.85 0.89
N ARG A 364 -9.74 33.04 0.94
CA ARG A 364 -10.39 33.87 1.96
C ARG A 364 -10.55 33.06 3.24
N PRO A 365 -9.93 33.48 4.35
CA PRO A 365 -10.06 32.77 5.61
C PRO A 365 -11.54 32.61 6.05
N ALA A 366 -11.81 31.58 6.85
CA ALA A 366 -13.07 31.49 7.57
C ALA A 366 -13.23 32.76 8.39
N GLY A 367 -14.33 33.51 8.18
CA GLY A 367 -14.64 34.66 9.02
C GLY A 367 -14.71 34.22 10.49
N ARG A 368 -13.98 34.93 11.36
CA ARG A 368 -14.09 34.74 12.81
C ARG A 368 -15.45 35.17 13.32
#